data_fc3042d14efb12666ce4b68e450bbbcc
#
_entry.id   fc3042d14efb12666ce4b68e450bbbcc
#
_cell.length_a   1.000
_cell.length_b   1.000
_cell.length_c   1.000
_cell.angle_alpha   90.00
_cell.angle_beta   90.00
_cell.angle_gamma   90.00
#
_symmetry.space_group_name_H-M   'P 1'
#
loop_
_entity.id
_entity.type
_entity.pdbx_description
1 polymer ?
#
loop_
_entity_poly.entity_id
_entity_poly.type
_entity_poly.pdbx_seq_one_letter_code
_entity_poly.pdbx_strand_id
1 'polypeptide(L)'
;MFQNQLNDQMTQAQTKAVENAKFLAQVAVESAKELAEINQAAVKDALVVAQDASAQLLAIKDAQQLAKLAQPETAQEAAKYAAAYQAKVNKVVRNSNKEVAQVVDASIDDARADMVKFVKEATKTAPAGSEAFVSAFKTAFETSLQQFDQVRASATDAFANFEKSVDAAMANFQGQYAVAKPAAKSRKAA
;
A
#
# COMPACT_ATOMS: atom_id res chain seq x y z
N MET A 1 18.06 -26.56 -32.20
CA MET A 1 18.62 -25.59 -31.24
C MET A 1 17.61 -24.52 -30.84
N PHE A 2 16.97 -23.78 -31.75
CA PHE A 2 15.99 -22.72 -31.45
C PHE A 2 14.76 -23.20 -30.63
N GLN A 3 14.23 -24.38 -30.98
CA GLN A 3 13.09 -24.98 -30.28
C GLN A 3 13.39 -25.33 -28.80
N ASN A 4 14.60 -25.82 -28.53
CA ASN A 4 14.99 -26.13 -27.13
C ASN A 4 15.15 -24.87 -26.30
N GLN A 5 15.74 -23.80 -26.87
CA GLN A 5 15.86 -22.50 -26.21
C GLN A 5 14.48 -21.87 -25.89
N LEU A 6 13.52 -21.98 -26.82
CA LEU A 6 12.15 -21.49 -26.60
C LEU A 6 11.46 -22.28 -25.49
N ASN A 7 11.61 -23.61 -25.46
CA ASN A 7 11.06 -24.43 -24.39
C ASN A 7 11.68 -24.11 -23.03
N ASP A 8 12.99 -23.90 -22.96
CA ASP A 8 13.68 -23.54 -21.72
C ASP A 8 13.22 -22.18 -21.21
N GLN A 9 13.06 -21.18 -22.09
CA GLN A 9 12.53 -19.87 -21.72
C GLN A 9 11.08 -19.94 -21.21
N MET A 10 10.22 -20.72 -21.88
CA MET A 10 8.85 -20.93 -21.43
C MET A 10 8.80 -21.60 -20.06
N THR A 11 9.64 -22.61 -19.83
CA THR A 11 9.72 -23.31 -18.55
C THR A 11 10.20 -22.37 -17.43
N GLN A 12 11.21 -21.54 -17.70
CA GLN A 12 11.69 -20.53 -16.75
C GLN A 12 10.63 -19.48 -16.45
N ALA A 13 9.92 -18.97 -17.46
CA ALA A 13 8.84 -18.01 -17.28
C ALA A 13 7.69 -18.59 -16.42
N GLN A 14 7.32 -19.85 -16.66
CA GLN A 14 6.31 -20.55 -15.86
C GLN A 14 6.78 -20.73 -14.41
N THR A 15 8.02 -21.11 -14.18
CA THR A 15 8.59 -21.28 -12.84
C THR A 15 8.55 -19.96 -12.08
N LYS A 16 9.02 -18.86 -12.69
CA LYS A 16 8.96 -17.51 -12.10
C LYS A 16 7.53 -17.07 -11.81
N ALA A 17 6.59 -17.34 -12.72
CA ALA A 17 5.19 -17.01 -12.52
C ALA A 17 4.58 -17.73 -11.29
N VAL A 18 4.95 -19.01 -11.10
CA VAL A 18 4.51 -19.78 -9.92
C VAL A 18 5.16 -19.26 -8.64
N GLU A 19 6.44 -18.91 -8.67
CA GLU A 19 7.14 -18.33 -7.52
C GLU A 19 6.53 -16.97 -7.12
N ASN A 20 6.29 -16.10 -8.08
CA ASN A 20 5.63 -14.83 -7.86
C ASN A 20 4.21 -15.00 -7.30
N ALA A 21 3.44 -15.95 -7.83
CA ALA A 21 2.10 -16.26 -7.33
C ALA A 21 2.14 -16.76 -5.87
N LYS A 22 3.11 -17.60 -5.51
CA LYS A 22 3.32 -18.05 -4.12
C LYS A 22 3.66 -16.89 -3.20
N PHE A 23 4.57 -16.02 -3.63
CA PHE A 23 4.94 -14.84 -2.84
C PHE A 23 3.74 -13.91 -2.64
N LEU A 24 2.98 -13.60 -3.68
CA LEU A 24 1.77 -12.77 -3.57
C LEU A 24 0.73 -13.39 -2.64
N ALA A 25 0.58 -14.72 -2.68
CA ALA A 25 -0.30 -15.43 -1.75
C ALA A 25 0.20 -15.32 -0.29
N GLN A 26 1.51 -15.39 -0.06
CA GLN A 26 2.10 -15.18 1.27
C GLN A 26 1.84 -13.77 1.78
N VAL A 27 2.11 -12.73 0.98
CA VAL A 27 1.82 -11.32 1.32
C VAL A 27 0.35 -11.14 1.70
N ALA A 28 -0.56 -11.74 0.93
CA ALA A 28 -2.00 -11.67 1.23
C ALA A 28 -2.36 -12.34 2.56
N VAL A 29 -1.78 -13.51 2.85
CA VAL A 29 -2.02 -14.24 4.11
C VAL A 29 -1.45 -13.48 5.30
N GLU A 30 -0.23 -12.94 5.19
CA GLU A 30 0.42 -12.16 6.25
C GLU A 30 -0.36 -10.87 6.53
N SER A 31 -0.74 -10.14 5.49
CA SER A 31 -1.57 -8.94 5.63
C SER A 31 -2.93 -9.24 6.28
N ALA A 32 -3.55 -10.36 5.91
CA ALA A 32 -4.81 -10.79 6.53
C ALA A 32 -4.64 -11.12 8.02
N LYS A 33 -3.53 -11.77 8.41
CA LYS A 33 -3.21 -12.05 9.83
C LYS A 33 -3.00 -10.75 10.60
N GLU A 34 -2.18 -9.83 10.09
CA GLU A 34 -1.93 -8.54 10.74
C GLU A 34 -3.22 -7.74 10.91
N LEU A 35 -4.08 -7.70 9.90
CA LEU A 35 -5.40 -7.06 9.99
C LEU A 35 -6.30 -7.73 11.02
N ALA A 36 -6.28 -9.05 11.10
CA ALA A 36 -7.05 -9.79 12.11
C ALA A 36 -6.57 -9.47 13.55
N GLU A 37 -5.25 -9.37 13.76
CA GLU A 37 -4.65 -8.98 15.04
C GLU A 37 -5.03 -7.55 15.42
N ILE A 38 -4.96 -6.60 14.47
CA ILE A 38 -5.38 -5.22 14.68
C ILE A 38 -6.86 -5.15 15.06
N ASN A 39 -7.72 -5.89 14.35
CA ASN A 39 -9.15 -5.95 14.66
C ASN A 39 -9.41 -6.56 16.03
N GLN A 40 -8.71 -7.65 16.39
CA GLN A 40 -8.85 -8.28 17.70
C GLN A 40 -8.41 -7.34 18.82
N ALA A 41 -7.31 -6.60 18.64
CA ALA A 41 -6.86 -5.60 19.60
C ALA A 41 -7.91 -4.48 19.76
N ALA A 42 -8.43 -3.96 18.65
CA ALA A 42 -9.45 -2.91 18.66
C ALA A 42 -10.74 -3.35 19.38
N VAL A 43 -11.16 -4.61 19.20
CA VAL A 43 -12.32 -5.16 19.92
C VAL A 43 -12.05 -5.25 21.42
N LYS A 44 -10.84 -5.69 21.82
CA LYS A 44 -10.46 -5.74 23.24
C LYS A 44 -10.45 -4.34 23.86
N ASP A 45 -9.85 -3.37 23.19
CA ASP A 45 -9.80 -2.00 23.64
C ASP A 45 -11.22 -1.40 23.77
N ALA A 46 -12.09 -1.65 22.79
CA ALA A 46 -13.48 -1.21 22.83
C ALA A 46 -14.28 -1.83 23.98
N LEU A 47 -14.03 -3.12 24.31
CA LEU A 47 -14.66 -3.78 25.46
C LEU A 47 -14.23 -3.17 26.78
N VAL A 48 -12.95 -2.85 26.94
CA VAL A 48 -12.45 -2.15 28.16
C VAL A 48 -13.13 -0.80 28.30
N VAL A 49 -13.17 0.01 27.24
CA VAL A 49 -13.83 1.33 27.23
C VAL A 49 -15.32 1.19 27.55
N ALA A 50 -16.01 0.19 27.01
CA ALA A 50 -17.42 -0.06 27.30
C ALA A 50 -17.66 -0.49 28.77
N GLN A 51 -16.78 -1.30 29.34
CA GLN A 51 -16.84 -1.69 30.76
C GLN A 51 -16.63 -0.49 31.68
N ASP A 52 -15.62 0.36 31.39
CA ASP A 52 -15.34 1.55 32.17
C ASP A 52 -16.50 2.56 32.08
N ALA A 53 -17.04 2.77 30.88
CA ALA A 53 -18.21 3.64 30.69
C ALA A 53 -19.44 3.13 31.45
N SER A 54 -19.68 1.81 31.45
CA SER A 54 -20.77 1.18 32.20
C SER A 54 -20.59 1.34 33.70
N ALA A 55 -19.37 1.15 34.21
CA ALA A 55 -19.06 1.33 35.63
C ALA A 55 -19.24 2.80 36.04
N GLN A 56 -18.81 3.74 35.21
CA GLN A 56 -19.02 5.17 35.45
C GLN A 56 -20.52 5.55 35.46
N LEU A 57 -21.32 5.03 34.53
CA LEU A 57 -22.75 5.22 34.48
C LEU A 57 -23.46 4.72 35.77
N LEU A 58 -23.06 3.53 36.24
CA LEU A 58 -23.61 2.95 37.47
C LEU A 58 -23.22 3.74 38.73
N ALA A 59 -22.09 4.45 38.71
CA ALA A 59 -21.61 5.29 39.81
C ALA A 59 -22.24 6.69 39.89
N ILE A 60 -23.01 7.12 38.86
CA ILE A 60 -23.64 8.43 38.81
C ILE A 60 -24.75 8.53 39.85
N LYS A 61 -24.63 9.52 40.73
CA LYS A 61 -25.60 9.82 41.76
C LYS A 61 -26.33 11.17 41.56
N ASP A 62 -25.85 11.99 40.63
CA ASP A 62 -26.43 13.31 40.35
C ASP A 62 -26.28 13.74 38.90
N ALA A 63 -27.08 14.74 38.49
CA ALA A 63 -27.11 15.26 37.12
C ALA A 63 -25.79 15.95 36.70
N GLN A 64 -24.97 16.43 37.64
CA GLN A 64 -23.68 17.06 37.33
C GLN A 64 -22.65 16.04 36.94
N GLN A 65 -22.69 14.85 37.52
CA GLN A 65 -21.83 13.74 37.12
C GLN A 65 -22.19 13.20 35.72
N LEU A 66 -23.49 13.17 35.39
CA LEU A 66 -23.95 12.82 34.04
C LEU A 66 -23.44 13.82 32.98
N ALA A 67 -23.46 15.12 33.30
CA ALA A 67 -22.95 16.16 32.41
C ALA A 67 -21.43 16.05 32.15
N LYS A 68 -20.65 15.50 33.11
CA LYS A 68 -19.22 15.23 32.93
C LYS A 68 -18.93 14.09 31.95
N LEU A 69 -19.79 13.08 31.87
CA LEU A 69 -19.67 12.00 30.89
C LEU A 69 -19.93 12.48 29.44
N ALA A 70 -20.72 13.53 29.28
CA ALA A 70 -20.99 14.14 27.98
C ALA A 70 -19.92 15.17 27.55
N GLN A 71 -18.76 15.21 28.24
CA GLN A 71 -17.72 16.19 27.92
C GLN A 71 -16.96 15.87 26.63
N PRO A 72 -16.45 16.89 25.93
CA PRO A 72 -15.68 16.73 24.67
C PRO A 72 -14.46 15.82 24.80
N GLU A 73 -13.95 15.60 26.02
CA GLU A 73 -12.77 14.77 26.30
C GLU A 73 -13.00 13.29 25.96
N THR A 74 -14.20 12.77 26.25
CA THR A 74 -14.56 11.38 25.91
C THR A 74 -14.62 11.17 24.39
N ALA A 75 -15.15 12.16 23.67
CA ALA A 75 -15.17 12.13 22.21
C ALA A 75 -13.76 12.21 21.60
N GLN A 76 -12.86 12.98 22.24
CA GLN A 76 -11.46 13.07 21.82
C GLN A 76 -10.69 11.77 22.04
N GLU A 77 -10.94 11.06 23.12
CA GLU A 77 -10.34 9.75 23.36
C GLU A 77 -10.81 8.71 22.32
N ALA A 78 -12.10 8.64 22.06
CA ALA A 78 -12.65 7.78 21.00
C ALA A 78 -12.03 8.10 19.62
N ALA A 79 -11.87 9.37 19.30
CA ALA A 79 -11.22 9.82 18.07
C ALA A 79 -9.74 9.41 18.01
N LYS A 80 -9.00 9.43 19.12
CA LYS A 80 -7.61 8.95 19.18
C LYS A 80 -7.52 7.45 18.93
N TYR A 81 -8.41 6.65 19.51
CA TYR A 81 -8.46 5.20 19.26
C TYR A 81 -8.76 4.90 17.79
N ALA A 82 -9.76 5.58 17.21
CA ALA A 82 -10.09 5.44 15.80
C ALA A 82 -8.92 5.82 14.88
N ALA A 83 -8.24 6.92 15.17
CA ALA A 83 -7.06 7.36 14.42
C ALA A 83 -5.90 6.36 14.54
N ALA A 84 -5.64 5.83 15.73
CA ALA A 84 -4.60 4.82 15.96
C ALA A 84 -4.91 3.50 15.23
N TYR A 85 -6.15 3.05 15.24
CA TYR A 85 -6.61 1.89 14.47
C TYR A 85 -6.39 2.10 12.97
N GLN A 86 -6.87 3.24 12.44
CA GLN A 86 -6.72 3.60 11.03
C GLN A 86 -5.25 3.65 10.61
N ALA A 87 -4.37 4.22 11.44
CA ALA A 87 -2.94 4.27 11.16
C ALA A 87 -2.31 2.87 11.05
N LYS A 88 -2.71 1.94 11.93
CA LYS A 88 -2.24 0.55 11.89
C LYS A 88 -2.72 -0.16 10.63
N VAL A 89 -4.01 -0.06 10.29
CA VAL A 89 -4.59 -0.65 9.06
C VAL A 89 -3.90 -0.09 7.82
N ASN A 90 -3.72 1.23 7.73
CA ASN A 90 -3.04 1.86 6.60
C ASN A 90 -1.59 1.40 6.47
N LYS A 91 -0.88 1.19 7.58
CA LYS A 91 0.48 0.65 7.55
C LYS A 91 0.54 -0.72 6.90
N VAL A 92 -0.38 -1.64 7.28
CA VAL A 92 -0.46 -2.99 6.68
C VAL A 92 -0.73 -2.89 5.19
N VAL A 93 -1.75 -2.11 4.79
CA VAL A 93 -2.11 -1.94 3.37
C VAL A 93 -0.95 -1.37 2.56
N ARG A 94 -0.23 -0.37 3.09
CA ARG A 94 0.94 0.21 2.41
C ARG A 94 2.08 -0.78 2.26
N ASN A 95 2.39 -1.53 3.31
CA ASN A 95 3.45 -2.54 3.26
C ASN A 95 3.10 -3.60 2.21
N SER A 96 1.89 -4.14 2.25
CA SER A 96 1.41 -5.11 1.28
C SER A 96 1.47 -4.58 -0.16
N ASN A 97 0.99 -3.36 -0.40
CA ASN A 97 1.06 -2.73 -1.73
C ASN A 97 2.50 -2.53 -2.21
N LYS A 98 3.42 -2.16 -1.31
CA LYS A 98 4.85 -2.01 -1.63
C LYS A 98 5.48 -3.34 -2.02
N GLU A 99 5.19 -4.41 -1.30
CA GLU A 99 5.70 -5.75 -1.60
C GLU A 99 5.15 -6.27 -2.93
N VAL A 100 3.85 -6.08 -3.18
CA VAL A 100 3.22 -6.42 -4.47
C VAL A 100 3.87 -5.62 -5.60
N ALA A 101 4.07 -4.32 -5.44
CA ALA A 101 4.70 -3.47 -6.43
C ALA A 101 6.13 -3.93 -6.75
N GLN A 102 6.92 -4.31 -5.74
CA GLN A 102 8.28 -4.83 -5.94
C GLN A 102 8.30 -6.10 -6.78
N VAL A 103 7.37 -7.04 -6.55
CA VAL A 103 7.29 -8.28 -7.34
C VAL A 103 6.86 -7.99 -8.78
N VAL A 104 5.88 -7.10 -8.95
CA VAL A 104 5.44 -6.68 -10.29
C VAL A 104 6.59 -6.01 -11.04
N ASP A 105 7.31 -5.11 -10.39
CA ASP A 105 8.46 -4.42 -10.98
C ASP A 105 9.58 -5.39 -11.37
N ALA A 106 9.94 -6.31 -10.49
CA ALA A 106 10.93 -7.35 -10.78
C ALA A 106 10.50 -8.24 -11.95
N SER A 107 9.22 -8.62 -12.01
CA SER A 107 8.67 -9.43 -13.11
C SER A 107 8.74 -8.69 -14.45
N ILE A 108 8.49 -7.40 -14.44
CA ILE A 108 8.59 -6.55 -15.63
C ILE A 108 10.05 -6.44 -16.09
N ASP A 109 10.99 -6.22 -15.17
CA ASP A 109 12.41 -6.11 -15.48
C ASP A 109 12.97 -7.43 -16.04
N ASP A 110 12.56 -8.54 -15.47
CA ASP A 110 12.91 -9.89 -15.97
C ASP A 110 12.36 -10.13 -17.37
N ALA A 111 11.07 -9.86 -17.60
CA ALA A 111 10.45 -10.01 -18.90
C ALA A 111 11.13 -9.12 -19.97
N ARG A 112 11.50 -7.90 -19.60
CA ARG A 112 12.26 -6.98 -20.44
C ARG A 112 13.64 -7.55 -20.78
N ALA A 113 14.38 -8.05 -19.79
CA ALA A 113 15.70 -8.62 -20.00
C ALA A 113 15.66 -9.83 -20.92
N ASP A 114 14.68 -10.70 -20.75
CA ASP A 114 14.48 -11.89 -21.57
C ASP A 114 14.10 -11.51 -23.01
N MET A 115 13.26 -10.48 -23.19
CA MET A 115 12.89 -9.96 -24.50
C MET A 115 14.08 -9.32 -25.24
N VAL A 116 14.93 -8.56 -24.51
CA VAL A 116 16.17 -7.99 -25.08
C VAL A 116 17.14 -9.08 -25.52
N LYS A 117 17.29 -10.14 -24.71
CA LYS A 117 18.11 -11.32 -25.07
C LYS A 117 17.57 -12.00 -26.31
N PHE A 118 16.25 -12.25 -26.35
CA PHE A 118 15.61 -12.88 -27.52
C PHE A 118 15.84 -12.09 -28.79
N VAL A 119 15.62 -10.77 -28.77
CA VAL A 119 15.86 -9.91 -29.95
C VAL A 119 17.32 -9.93 -30.37
N LYS A 120 18.28 -9.87 -29.42
CA LYS A 120 19.71 -9.94 -29.74
C LYS A 120 20.07 -11.26 -30.40
N GLU A 121 19.52 -12.37 -29.94
CA GLU A 121 19.83 -13.70 -30.52
C GLU A 121 19.14 -13.91 -31.87
N ALA A 122 17.88 -13.52 -32.00
CA ALA A 122 17.15 -13.58 -33.25
C ALA A 122 17.84 -12.74 -34.36
N THR A 123 18.38 -11.58 -33.97
CA THR A 123 19.10 -10.72 -34.94
C THR A 123 20.49 -11.23 -35.32
N LYS A 124 21.15 -12.06 -34.50
CA LYS A 124 22.43 -12.70 -34.84
C LYS A 124 22.26 -13.82 -35.85
N THR A 125 21.11 -14.48 -35.84
CA THR A 125 20.80 -15.64 -36.71
C THR A 125 20.03 -15.23 -37.97
N ALA A 126 19.88 -13.94 -38.22
CA ALA A 126 19.16 -13.39 -39.36
C ALA A 126 19.92 -13.72 -40.69
N PRO A 127 19.20 -14.07 -41.76
CA PRO A 127 19.81 -14.37 -43.04
C PRO A 127 20.60 -13.19 -43.62
N ALA A 128 21.66 -13.46 -44.40
CA ALA A 128 22.39 -12.44 -45.12
C ALA A 128 21.44 -11.67 -46.06
N GLY A 129 21.55 -10.31 -46.06
CA GLY A 129 20.69 -9.44 -46.85
C GLY A 129 19.46 -8.90 -46.08
N SER A 130 19.27 -9.30 -44.83
CA SER A 130 18.19 -8.78 -43.96
C SER A 130 18.62 -7.62 -43.02
N GLU A 131 19.83 -7.09 -43.22
CA GLU A 131 20.44 -6.10 -42.30
C GLU A 131 19.58 -4.86 -42.12
N ALA A 132 18.97 -4.35 -43.19
CA ALA A 132 18.08 -3.17 -43.12
C ALA A 132 16.82 -3.46 -42.29
N PHE A 133 16.22 -4.65 -42.46
CA PHE A 133 15.05 -5.08 -41.67
C PHE A 133 15.41 -5.27 -40.19
N VAL A 134 16.56 -5.92 -39.92
CA VAL A 134 17.06 -6.15 -38.55
C VAL A 134 17.33 -4.82 -37.85
N SER A 135 17.91 -3.85 -38.54
CA SER A 135 18.17 -2.50 -38.01
C SER A 135 16.86 -1.76 -37.67
N ALA A 136 15.92 -1.74 -38.61
CA ALA A 136 14.61 -1.14 -38.40
C ALA A 136 13.83 -1.79 -37.22
N PHE A 137 13.88 -3.11 -37.13
CA PHE A 137 13.25 -3.87 -36.04
C PHE A 137 13.88 -3.53 -34.69
N LYS A 138 15.23 -3.48 -34.60
CA LYS A 138 15.93 -3.08 -33.38
C LYS A 138 15.52 -1.66 -32.92
N THR A 139 15.52 -0.70 -33.84
CA THR A 139 15.15 0.68 -33.54
C THR A 139 13.70 0.77 -33.03
N ALA A 140 12.78 0.09 -33.71
CA ALA A 140 11.37 0.05 -33.28
C ALA A 140 11.22 -0.60 -31.91
N PHE A 141 11.95 -1.68 -31.64
CA PHE A 141 11.96 -2.36 -30.36
C PHE A 141 12.53 -1.49 -29.22
N GLU A 142 13.67 -0.83 -29.45
CA GLU A 142 14.27 0.10 -28.48
C GLU A 142 13.35 1.28 -28.18
N THR A 143 12.69 1.83 -29.19
CA THR A 143 11.69 2.91 -29.01
C THR A 143 10.50 2.42 -28.16
N SER A 144 10.02 1.22 -28.42
CA SER A 144 8.93 0.60 -27.63
C SER A 144 9.33 0.38 -26.16
N LEU A 145 10.57 -0.04 -25.90
CA LEU A 145 11.09 -0.18 -24.53
C LEU A 145 11.18 1.17 -23.82
N GLN A 146 11.62 2.23 -24.50
CA GLN A 146 11.67 3.57 -23.92
C GLN A 146 10.27 4.12 -23.58
N GLN A 147 9.29 3.92 -24.48
CA GLN A 147 7.91 4.29 -24.20
C GLN A 147 7.33 3.54 -23.00
N PHE A 148 7.63 2.24 -22.89
CA PHE A 148 7.22 1.43 -21.75
C PHE A 148 7.82 1.93 -20.43
N ASP A 149 9.12 2.26 -20.42
CA ASP A 149 9.79 2.83 -19.25
C ASP A 149 9.16 4.17 -18.82
N GLN A 150 8.76 5.00 -19.78
CA GLN A 150 8.07 6.27 -19.52
C GLN A 150 6.70 6.06 -18.88
N VAL A 151 5.90 5.11 -19.38
CA VAL A 151 4.60 4.77 -18.83
C VAL A 151 4.75 4.22 -17.39
N ARG A 152 5.75 3.35 -17.16
CA ARG A 152 6.06 2.81 -15.84
C ARG A 152 6.44 3.91 -14.85
N ALA A 153 7.34 4.82 -15.24
CA ALA A 153 7.74 5.95 -14.39
C ALA A 153 6.53 6.82 -14.04
N SER A 154 5.69 7.14 -15.01
CA SER A 154 4.46 7.92 -14.78
C SER A 154 3.47 7.22 -13.84
N ALA A 155 3.33 5.90 -13.93
CA ALA A 155 2.48 5.12 -13.03
C ALA A 155 3.05 5.11 -11.60
N THR A 156 4.36 4.97 -11.44
CA THR A 156 5.05 5.02 -10.13
C THR A 156 4.89 6.39 -9.48
N ASP A 157 5.05 7.47 -10.25
CA ASP A 157 4.88 8.84 -9.76
C ASP A 157 3.42 9.12 -9.37
N ALA A 158 2.45 8.64 -10.16
CA ALA A 158 1.04 8.77 -9.83
C ALA A 158 0.69 8.06 -8.52
N PHE A 159 1.24 6.85 -8.29
CA PHE A 159 1.05 6.10 -7.06
C PHE A 159 1.67 6.83 -5.85
N ALA A 160 2.90 7.32 -5.98
CA ALA A 160 3.57 8.08 -4.93
C ALA A 160 2.82 9.40 -4.58
N ASN A 161 2.24 10.06 -5.57
CA ASN A 161 1.40 11.24 -5.35
C ASN A 161 0.07 10.90 -4.68
N PHE A 162 -0.53 9.76 -5.02
CA PHE A 162 -1.72 9.26 -4.33
C PHE A 162 -1.42 8.97 -2.86
N GLU A 163 -0.31 8.29 -2.53
CA GLU A 163 0.10 8.04 -1.14
C GLU A 163 0.27 9.34 -0.36
N LYS A 164 0.97 10.34 -0.93
CA LYS A 164 1.13 11.66 -0.31
C LYS A 164 -0.22 12.36 -0.06
N SER A 165 -1.17 12.21 -0.99
CA SER A 165 -2.51 12.80 -0.85
C SER A 165 -3.29 12.14 0.28
N VAL A 166 -3.19 10.82 0.43
CA VAL A 166 -3.79 10.07 1.54
C VAL A 166 -3.16 10.49 2.87
N ASP A 167 -1.83 10.64 2.94
CA ASP A 167 -1.13 11.11 4.13
C ASP A 167 -1.55 12.52 4.55
N ALA A 168 -1.65 13.43 3.59
CA ALA A 168 -2.09 14.79 3.83
C ALA A 168 -3.56 14.84 4.32
N ALA A 169 -4.44 14.04 3.74
CA ALA A 169 -5.83 13.93 4.16
C ALA A 169 -5.93 13.40 5.60
N MET A 170 -5.13 12.40 5.97
CA MET A 170 -5.10 11.85 7.33
C MET A 170 -4.53 12.85 8.34
N ALA A 171 -3.45 13.56 7.99
CA ALA A 171 -2.86 14.59 8.84
C ALA A 171 -3.87 15.74 9.10
N ASN A 172 -4.61 16.16 8.09
CA ASN A 172 -5.66 17.16 8.21
C ASN A 172 -6.82 16.67 9.10
N PHE A 173 -7.22 15.40 8.96
CA PHE A 173 -8.25 14.80 9.81
C PHE A 173 -7.80 14.77 11.27
N GLN A 174 -6.59 14.33 11.56
CA GLN A 174 -6.02 14.33 12.92
C GLN A 174 -5.85 15.75 13.47
N GLY A 175 -5.48 16.74 12.64
CA GLY A 175 -5.33 18.14 13.02
C GLY A 175 -6.66 18.79 13.43
N GLN A 176 -7.75 18.48 12.76
CA GLN A 176 -9.08 19.01 13.10
C GLN A 176 -9.56 18.57 14.48
N TYR A 177 -9.22 17.35 14.90
CA TYR A 177 -9.57 16.86 16.26
C TYR A 177 -8.61 17.35 17.35
N ALA A 178 -7.38 17.77 16.98
CA ALA A 178 -6.41 18.32 17.93
C ALA A 178 -6.68 19.80 18.29
N VAL A 179 -7.36 20.55 17.44
CA VAL A 179 -7.59 22.02 17.61
C VAL A 179 -8.77 22.36 18.53
N ALA A 180 -9.59 21.39 18.91
CA ALA A 180 -10.70 21.61 19.86
C ALA A 180 -10.23 21.70 21.32
N LYS A 181 -9.12 22.40 21.61
CA LYS A 181 -8.74 22.75 22.98
C LYS A 181 -9.58 23.95 23.43
N PRO A 182 -10.44 23.84 24.45
CA PRO A 182 -11.22 24.99 24.92
C PRO A 182 -10.25 26.08 25.36
N ALA A 183 -10.39 27.29 24.82
CA ALA A 183 -9.69 28.46 25.32
C ALA A 183 -10.01 28.63 26.78
N ALA A 184 -9.01 28.53 27.65
CA ALA A 184 -9.14 28.81 29.06
C ALA A 184 -9.64 30.24 29.21
N LYS A 185 -10.90 30.39 29.66
CA LYS A 185 -11.44 31.70 30.03
C LYS A 185 -10.59 32.26 31.17
N SER A 186 -9.76 33.26 30.87
CA SER A 186 -9.09 34.05 31.90
C SER A 186 -10.18 34.72 32.75
N ARG A 187 -10.37 34.27 33.98
CA ARG A 187 -11.10 35.02 34.98
C ARG A 187 -10.29 36.26 35.30
N LYS A 188 -10.69 37.43 34.76
CA LYS A 188 -10.31 38.71 35.35
C LYS A 188 -11.01 38.79 36.71
N ALA A 189 -10.19 38.80 37.77
CA ALA A 189 -10.63 39.26 39.09
C ALA A 189 -10.83 40.76 39.01
N ALA A 190 -12.03 41.21 39.44
CA ALA A 190 -12.31 42.57 39.86
C ALA A 190 -12.45 42.54 41.39
#